data_0fff3a62d7e909689052fe6e79a1cd14
#
_entry.id   0fff3a62d7e909689052fe6e79a1cd14
#
_cell.length_a   1.000
_cell.length_b   1.000
_cell.length_c   1.000
_cell.angle_alpha   90.00
_cell.angle_beta   90.00
_cell.angle_gamma   90.00
#
_symmetry.space_group_name_H-M   'P 1'
#
loop_
_entity.id
_entity.type
_entity.pdbx_description
1 polymer ?
#
loop_
_entity_poly.entity_id
_entity_poly.type
_entity_poly.pdbx_seq_one_letter_code
_entity_poly.pdbx_strand_id
1 'polypeptide(L)'
;AKDTETKVNAKALYPYEVVAKALTACHRPMDHTDRLMVNKYWENLADYFQGKTFNGLAVVDTSASMTWHGGEATPLNVAISLGLYCAERANGPFANHYVSFSRTPRLIETNGVDFCDKVYRIYRTNLCENTNIEATFDMLLQTALNNGCGQDELPQNIIVISDMEFDAATS
;
A
#
# COMPACT_ATOMS: atom_id res chain seq x y z
N ALA A 1 3.04 -26.77 29.36
CA ALA A 1 2.85 -27.01 27.94
C ALA A 1 3.88 -26.10 27.21
N LYS A 2 4.85 -26.71 26.51
CA LYS A 2 5.84 -25.98 25.69
C LYS A 2 5.14 -25.58 24.41
N ASP A 3 4.98 -24.27 24.20
CA ASP A 3 4.68 -23.71 22.89
C ASP A 3 5.83 -24.06 21.95
N THR A 4 5.55 -24.99 21.07
CA THR A 4 6.45 -25.31 19.96
C THR A 4 6.25 -24.21 18.93
N GLU A 5 7.14 -23.21 18.95
CA GLU A 5 7.29 -22.29 17.80
C GLU A 5 7.58 -23.13 16.57
N THR A 6 6.55 -23.36 15.79
CA THR A 6 6.70 -23.94 14.46
C THR A 6 7.38 -22.89 13.61
N LYS A 7 8.70 -22.94 13.53
CA LYS A 7 9.46 -22.18 12.51
C LYS A 7 9.02 -22.73 11.16
N VAL A 8 8.06 -22.06 10.56
CA VAL A 8 7.75 -22.28 9.16
C VAL A 8 8.95 -21.74 8.38
N ASN A 9 9.76 -22.63 7.82
CA ASN A 9 10.78 -22.29 6.84
C ASN A 9 10.07 -21.85 5.55
N ALA A 10 9.37 -20.73 5.62
CA ALA A 10 8.77 -20.10 4.48
C ALA A 10 9.90 -19.51 3.65
N LYS A 11 10.07 -19.98 2.42
CA LYS A 11 10.79 -19.24 1.39
C LYS A 11 10.38 -17.78 1.54
N ALA A 12 11.34 -16.87 1.74
CA ALA A 12 11.02 -15.47 1.94
C ALA A 12 10.17 -14.98 0.75
N LEU A 13 8.93 -14.66 1.01
CA LEU A 13 8.02 -14.13 0.00
C LEU A 13 8.32 -12.63 -0.18
N TYR A 14 8.19 -12.16 -1.41
CA TYR A 14 8.18 -10.72 -1.67
C TYR A 14 6.82 -10.11 -1.27
N PRO A 15 6.77 -8.82 -0.93
CA PRO A 15 5.52 -8.17 -0.53
C PRO A 15 4.35 -8.38 -1.51
N TYR A 16 4.61 -8.28 -2.82
CA TYR A 16 3.58 -8.48 -3.85
C TYR A 16 3.02 -9.92 -3.89
N GLU A 17 3.83 -10.92 -3.57
CA GLU A 17 3.38 -12.32 -3.50
C GLU A 17 2.39 -12.51 -2.34
N VAL A 18 2.62 -11.81 -1.23
CA VAL A 18 1.70 -11.85 -0.08
C VAL A 18 0.38 -11.14 -0.43
N VAL A 19 0.45 -10.01 -1.14
CA VAL A 19 -0.75 -9.31 -1.66
C VAL A 19 -1.52 -10.19 -2.64
N ALA A 20 -0.85 -10.86 -3.58
CA ALA A 20 -1.50 -11.78 -4.51
C ALA A 20 -2.28 -12.89 -3.79
N LYS A 21 -1.68 -13.46 -2.74
CA LYS A 21 -2.36 -14.46 -1.88
C LYS A 21 -3.59 -13.87 -1.17
N ALA A 22 -3.48 -12.67 -0.62
CA ALA A 22 -4.60 -11.98 0.02
C ALA A 22 -5.74 -11.73 -0.97
N LEU A 23 -5.44 -11.29 -2.20
CA LEU A 23 -6.43 -11.03 -3.26
C LEU A 23 -7.08 -12.32 -3.79
N THR A 24 -6.33 -13.40 -3.93
CA THR A 24 -6.89 -14.71 -4.30
C THR A 24 -7.97 -15.14 -3.30
N ALA A 25 -7.74 -14.85 -2.05
CA ALA A 25 -8.68 -15.09 -0.97
C ALA A 25 -9.93 -14.21 -1.00
N CYS A 26 -9.85 -13.04 -1.58
CA CYS A 26 -11.02 -12.16 -1.74
C CYS A 26 -12.05 -12.72 -2.75
N HIS A 27 -11.62 -13.59 -3.65
CA HIS A 27 -12.48 -14.23 -4.67
C HIS A 27 -13.02 -15.59 -4.24
N ARG A 28 -12.57 -16.13 -3.12
CA ARG A 28 -13.07 -17.38 -2.52
C ARG A 28 -13.17 -17.19 -1.01
N PRO A 29 -14.14 -17.85 -0.32
CA PRO A 29 -14.13 -17.88 1.15
C PRO A 29 -12.78 -18.43 1.60
N MET A 30 -11.95 -17.57 2.17
CA MET A 30 -10.66 -17.99 2.72
C MET A 30 -10.93 -18.72 4.02
N ASP A 31 -10.36 -19.90 4.17
CA ASP A 31 -10.32 -20.58 5.44
C ASP A 31 -9.58 -19.71 6.47
N HIS A 32 -10.01 -19.76 7.70
CA HIS A 32 -9.39 -19.04 8.80
C HIS A 32 -7.87 -19.30 8.90
N THR A 33 -7.48 -20.54 8.67
CA THR A 33 -6.06 -20.96 8.68
C THR A 33 -5.25 -20.29 7.59
N ASP A 34 -5.78 -20.25 6.36
CA ASP A 34 -5.12 -19.60 5.22
C ASP A 34 -4.97 -18.08 5.46
N ARG A 35 -6.00 -17.47 6.03
CA ARG A 35 -5.98 -16.05 6.38
C ARG A 35 -4.92 -15.75 7.44
N LEU A 36 -4.82 -16.55 8.48
CA LEU A 36 -3.76 -16.44 9.48
C LEU A 36 -2.38 -16.60 8.87
N MET A 37 -2.22 -17.55 7.94
CA MET A 37 -0.95 -17.77 7.26
C MET A 37 -0.52 -16.58 6.44
N VAL A 38 -1.42 -15.97 5.67
CA VAL A 38 -1.13 -14.76 4.87
C VAL A 38 -0.74 -13.59 5.78
N ASN A 39 -1.45 -13.39 6.89
CA ASN A 39 -1.08 -12.37 7.89
C ASN A 39 0.32 -12.62 8.44
N LYS A 40 0.67 -13.86 8.76
CA LYS A 40 2.01 -14.24 9.24
C LYS A 40 3.10 -14.00 8.20
N TYR A 41 2.84 -14.25 6.92
CA TYR A 41 3.79 -13.92 5.86
C TYR A 41 4.07 -12.42 5.81
N TRP A 42 3.04 -11.59 5.94
CA TRP A 42 3.20 -10.14 5.96
C TRP A 42 3.97 -9.64 7.18
N GLU A 43 3.65 -10.13 8.36
CA GLU A 43 4.34 -9.79 9.61
C GLU A 43 5.84 -10.16 9.60
N ASN A 44 6.19 -11.24 8.88
CA ASN A 44 7.55 -11.76 8.81
C ASN A 44 8.32 -11.33 7.54
N LEU A 45 7.84 -10.33 6.80
CA LEU A 45 8.57 -9.75 5.69
C LEU A 45 9.92 -9.19 6.16
N ALA A 46 10.90 -9.26 5.26
CA ALA A 46 12.20 -8.63 5.52
C ALA A 46 12.04 -7.13 5.78
N ASP A 47 12.85 -6.61 6.68
CA ASP A 47 12.95 -5.17 6.90
C ASP A 47 13.81 -4.53 5.81
N TYR A 48 13.16 -4.05 4.75
CA TYR A 48 13.83 -3.36 3.63
C TYR A 48 14.34 -1.98 4.01
N PHE A 49 13.86 -1.38 5.10
CA PHE A 49 14.40 -0.11 5.62
C PHE A 49 15.60 -0.30 6.55
N GLN A 50 15.96 -1.56 6.88
CA GLN A 50 17.15 -1.90 7.69
C GLN A 50 17.18 -1.16 9.04
N GLY A 51 16.04 -1.09 9.71
CA GLY A 51 15.90 -0.39 10.98
C GLY A 51 15.88 1.14 10.88
N LYS A 52 15.93 1.69 9.67
CA LYS A 52 15.83 3.14 9.47
C LYS A 52 14.38 3.59 9.52
N THR A 53 14.18 4.73 10.12
CA THR A 53 12.88 5.40 10.13
C THR A 53 12.52 5.90 8.75
N PHE A 54 11.32 5.59 8.29
CA PHE A 54 10.80 6.09 7.03
C PHE A 54 9.92 7.32 7.30
N ASN A 55 10.42 8.51 6.95
CA ASN A 55 9.60 9.72 6.90
C ASN A 55 9.17 9.96 5.46
N GLY A 56 8.05 9.36 5.08
CA GLY A 56 7.59 9.45 3.70
C GLY A 56 6.14 9.01 3.55
N LEU A 57 5.62 9.24 2.36
CA LEU A 57 4.27 8.92 1.96
C LEU A 57 4.29 8.24 0.59
N ALA A 58 3.58 7.13 0.48
CA ALA A 58 3.42 6.42 -0.79
C ALA A 58 2.21 6.97 -1.56
N VAL A 59 2.37 7.21 -2.85
CA VAL A 59 1.32 7.51 -3.81
C VAL A 59 1.13 6.28 -4.66
N VAL A 60 -0.04 5.65 -4.55
CA VAL A 60 -0.33 4.34 -5.13
C VAL A 60 -1.26 4.49 -6.31
N ASP A 61 -0.75 4.12 -7.48
CA ASP A 61 -1.53 4.05 -8.70
C ASP A 61 -2.32 2.74 -8.74
N THR A 62 -3.61 2.86 -8.94
CA THR A 62 -4.53 1.73 -9.05
C THR A 62 -5.39 1.84 -10.30
N SER A 63 -4.92 2.60 -11.30
CA SER A 63 -5.55 2.73 -12.62
C SER A 63 -5.72 1.37 -13.31
N ALA A 64 -6.57 1.31 -14.33
CA ALA A 64 -6.85 0.07 -15.04
C ALA A 64 -5.61 -0.54 -15.71
N SER A 65 -4.67 0.29 -16.20
CA SER A 65 -3.39 -0.15 -16.78
C SER A 65 -2.57 -1.00 -15.80
N MET A 66 -2.61 -0.69 -14.51
CA MET A 66 -1.92 -1.43 -13.46
C MET A 66 -2.40 -2.89 -13.30
N THR A 67 -3.55 -3.24 -13.87
CA THR A 67 -4.09 -4.61 -13.83
C THR A 67 -3.61 -5.50 -14.97
N TRP A 68 -2.93 -4.92 -15.97
CA TRP A 68 -2.46 -5.64 -17.14
C TRP A 68 -1.24 -6.51 -16.79
N HIS A 69 -1.11 -7.63 -17.49
CA HIS A 69 -0.17 -8.71 -17.25
C HIS A 69 -0.61 -9.66 -16.11
N GLY A 70 -1.06 -10.85 -16.51
CA GLY A 70 -1.50 -11.89 -15.57
C GLY A 70 -0.35 -12.43 -14.70
N GLY A 71 -0.70 -12.98 -13.55
CA GLY A 71 0.21 -13.58 -12.60
C GLY A 71 0.23 -12.87 -11.24
N GLU A 72 1.11 -13.30 -10.36
CA GLU A 72 1.22 -12.73 -9.01
C GLU A 72 1.91 -11.36 -8.99
N ALA A 73 2.80 -11.09 -9.96
CA ALA A 73 3.58 -9.85 -10.06
C ALA A 73 2.93 -8.78 -10.96
N THR A 74 1.61 -8.60 -10.87
CA THR A 74 0.96 -7.49 -11.57
C THR A 74 1.46 -6.15 -11.02
N PRO A 75 1.55 -5.08 -11.84
CA PRO A 75 1.88 -3.74 -11.35
C PRO A 75 1.02 -3.34 -10.16
N LEU A 76 -0.28 -3.66 -10.19
CA LEU A 76 -1.21 -3.39 -9.10
C LEU A 76 -0.82 -4.09 -7.78
N ASN A 77 -0.46 -5.38 -7.83
CA ASN A 77 -0.04 -6.10 -6.63
C ASN A 77 1.24 -5.52 -6.03
N VAL A 78 2.16 -5.11 -6.90
CA VAL A 78 3.40 -4.43 -6.49
C VAL A 78 3.06 -3.08 -5.84
N ALA A 79 2.22 -2.26 -6.47
CA ALA A 79 1.84 -0.95 -5.99
C ALA A 79 1.12 -1.01 -4.62
N ILE A 80 0.13 -1.90 -4.47
CA ILE A 80 -0.56 -2.12 -3.19
C ILE A 80 0.42 -2.58 -2.12
N SER A 81 1.31 -3.52 -2.45
CA SER A 81 2.26 -4.08 -1.48
C SER A 81 3.23 -3.04 -0.96
N LEU A 82 3.83 -2.25 -1.85
CA LEU A 82 4.78 -1.20 -1.48
C LEU A 82 4.07 -0.05 -0.76
N GLY A 83 2.86 0.31 -1.20
CA GLY A 83 2.04 1.33 -0.53
C GLY A 83 1.76 0.97 0.93
N LEU A 84 1.28 -0.25 1.18
CA LEU A 84 1.03 -0.76 2.54
C LEU A 84 2.32 -0.87 3.35
N TYR A 85 3.39 -1.40 2.73
CA TYR A 85 4.67 -1.57 3.40
C TYR A 85 5.25 -0.23 3.88
N CYS A 86 5.20 0.79 3.03
CA CYS A 86 5.64 2.15 3.38
C CYS A 86 4.73 2.77 4.45
N ALA A 87 3.41 2.70 4.28
CA ALA A 87 2.44 3.29 5.20
C ALA A 87 2.57 2.76 6.63
N GLU A 88 2.72 1.44 6.79
CA GLU A 88 2.85 0.81 8.11
C GLU A 88 4.20 1.08 8.80
N ARG A 89 5.21 1.52 8.05
CA ARG A 89 6.56 1.83 8.56
C ARG A 89 6.89 3.31 8.54
N ALA A 90 5.95 4.14 8.08
CA ALA A 90 6.06 5.58 8.12
C ALA A 90 5.87 6.11 9.54
N ASN A 91 6.49 7.25 9.82
CA ASN A 91 6.36 7.98 11.08
C ASN A 91 5.68 9.33 10.87
N GLY A 92 5.27 9.93 12.00
CA GLY A 92 4.67 11.26 12.02
C GLY A 92 3.19 11.25 11.65
N PRO A 93 2.61 12.42 11.32
CA PRO A 93 1.18 12.58 11.08
C PRO A 93 0.63 11.75 9.91
N PHE A 94 1.50 11.39 8.97
CA PHE A 94 1.15 10.61 7.77
C PHE A 94 1.38 9.09 7.93
N ALA A 95 1.76 8.63 9.14
CA ALA A 95 1.89 7.19 9.42
C ALA A 95 0.56 6.48 9.17
N ASN A 96 0.64 5.25 8.66
CA ASN A 96 -0.52 4.44 8.26
C ASN A 96 -1.41 5.07 7.19
N HIS A 97 -0.88 6.00 6.40
CA HIS A 97 -1.59 6.58 5.27
C HIS A 97 -0.85 6.33 3.96
N TYR A 98 -1.62 6.29 2.88
CA TYR A 98 -1.13 6.39 1.51
C TYR A 98 -2.03 7.33 0.72
N VAL A 99 -1.56 7.79 -0.43
CA VAL A 99 -2.36 8.58 -1.35
C VAL A 99 -2.84 7.70 -2.48
N SER A 100 -4.14 7.71 -2.77
CA SER A 100 -4.66 7.13 -4.01
C SER A 100 -4.31 8.06 -5.17
N PHE A 101 -3.61 7.53 -6.16
CA PHE A 101 -3.24 8.28 -7.35
C PHE A 101 -4.39 8.18 -8.36
N SER A 102 -5.20 9.21 -8.41
CA SER A 102 -6.41 9.28 -9.25
C SER A 102 -6.65 10.73 -9.71
N ARG A 103 -7.67 10.95 -10.53
CA ARG A 103 -8.09 12.29 -10.93
C ARG A 103 -8.43 13.19 -9.72
N THR A 104 -8.93 12.57 -8.66
CA THR A 104 -9.20 13.25 -7.39
C THR A 104 -8.45 12.52 -6.29
N PRO A 105 -7.16 12.83 -6.08
CA PRO A 105 -6.33 12.14 -5.10
C PRO A 105 -6.90 12.29 -3.69
N ARG A 106 -6.72 11.24 -2.89
CA ARG A 106 -7.17 11.23 -1.49
C ARG A 106 -6.10 10.65 -0.60
N LEU A 107 -5.93 11.25 0.57
CA LEU A 107 -5.17 10.65 1.65
C LEU A 107 -6.05 9.58 2.30
N ILE A 108 -5.59 8.33 2.30
CA ILE A 108 -6.35 7.18 2.76
C ILE A 108 -5.59 6.51 3.90
N GLU A 109 -6.29 6.32 5.02
CA GLU A 109 -5.76 5.55 6.13
C GLU A 109 -5.83 4.04 5.85
N THR A 110 -4.76 3.31 6.17
CA THR A 110 -4.67 1.86 5.98
C THR A 110 -5.42 1.11 7.08
N ASN A 111 -6.74 1.24 7.08
CA ASN A 111 -7.62 0.61 8.05
C ASN A 111 -7.91 -0.84 7.69
N GLY A 112 -8.00 -1.70 8.69
CA GLY A 112 -8.42 -3.09 8.53
C GLY A 112 -8.19 -3.90 9.79
N VAL A 113 -8.97 -4.96 9.95
CA VAL A 113 -8.85 -5.89 11.10
C VAL A 113 -7.53 -6.65 11.02
N ASP A 114 -7.08 -6.94 9.80
CA ASP A 114 -5.82 -7.62 9.50
C ASP A 114 -5.31 -7.23 8.10
N PHE A 115 -4.17 -7.79 7.70
CA PHE A 115 -3.56 -7.51 6.40
C PHE A 115 -4.49 -7.82 5.22
N CYS A 116 -5.18 -8.95 5.24
CA CYS A 116 -6.09 -9.33 4.16
C CYS A 116 -7.24 -8.31 3.99
N ASP A 117 -7.77 -7.79 5.10
CA ASP A 117 -8.81 -6.74 5.06
C ASP A 117 -8.26 -5.42 4.51
N LYS A 118 -7.06 -5.03 4.91
CA LYS A 118 -6.38 -3.84 4.37
C LYS A 118 -6.19 -3.92 2.86
N VAL A 119 -5.64 -5.04 2.36
CA VAL A 119 -5.45 -5.28 0.93
C VAL A 119 -6.77 -5.19 0.18
N TYR A 120 -7.82 -5.83 0.70
CA TYR A 120 -9.14 -5.84 0.07
C TYR A 120 -9.74 -4.44 0.00
N ARG A 121 -9.62 -3.64 1.05
CA ARG A 121 -10.09 -2.25 1.07
C ARG A 121 -9.39 -1.40 0.02
N ILE A 122 -8.06 -1.48 -0.06
CA ILE A 122 -7.29 -0.76 -1.09
C ILE A 122 -7.74 -1.20 -2.49
N TYR A 123 -7.80 -2.49 -2.73
CA TYR A 123 -8.21 -3.04 -4.03
C TYR A 123 -9.59 -2.56 -4.46
N ARG A 124 -10.57 -2.47 -3.53
CA ARG A 124 -11.93 -2.02 -3.84
C ARG A 124 -12.10 -0.52 -3.99
N THR A 125 -11.28 0.26 -3.34
CA THR A 125 -11.46 1.73 -3.28
C THR A 125 -10.99 2.42 -4.56
N ASN A 126 -10.16 1.76 -5.37
CA ASN A 126 -9.34 2.44 -6.37
C ASN A 126 -9.52 1.92 -7.81
N LEU A 127 -10.62 1.30 -8.12
CA LEU A 127 -10.89 0.89 -9.50
C LEU A 127 -11.40 2.09 -10.30
N CYS A 128 -10.53 2.69 -11.07
CA CYS A 128 -10.75 3.70 -12.12
C CYS A 128 -10.19 5.08 -11.80
N GLU A 129 -9.47 5.60 -12.73
CA GLU A 129 -9.39 6.97 -13.25
C GLU A 129 -7.97 7.51 -13.38
N ASN A 130 -7.87 8.47 -14.27
CA ASN A 130 -6.72 9.23 -14.71
C ASN A 130 -5.83 9.73 -13.56
N THR A 131 -4.55 9.70 -13.75
CA THR A 131 -3.53 10.03 -12.76
C THR A 131 -3.11 11.50 -12.87
N ASN A 132 -3.42 12.31 -11.85
CA ASN A 132 -3.05 13.72 -11.79
C ASN A 132 -2.07 13.98 -10.64
N ILE A 133 -0.80 14.19 -11.01
CA ILE A 133 0.28 14.39 -10.03
C ILE A 133 0.20 15.79 -9.36
N GLU A 134 -0.19 16.82 -10.10
CA GLU A 134 -0.35 18.18 -9.57
C GLU A 134 -1.43 18.22 -8.50
N ALA A 135 -2.60 17.62 -8.77
CA ALA A 135 -3.69 17.52 -7.82
C ALA A 135 -3.28 16.74 -6.56
N THR A 136 -2.35 15.79 -6.68
CA THR A 136 -1.81 15.04 -5.53
C THR A 136 -1.04 15.97 -4.58
N PHE A 137 -0.16 16.81 -5.11
CA PHE A 137 0.58 17.76 -4.27
C PHE A 137 -0.33 18.84 -3.68
N ASP A 138 -1.29 19.35 -4.44
CA ASP A 138 -2.28 20.32 -3.95
C ASP A 138 -3.10 19.74 -2.79
N MET A 139 -3.57 18.50 -2.95
CA MET A 139 -4.33 17.81 -1.89
C MET A 139 -3.49 17.63 -0.62
N LEU A 140 -2.23 17.24 -0.74
CA LEU A 140 -1.33 17.08 0.41
C LEU A 140 -1.08 18.40 1.12
N LEU A 141 -0.82 19.46 0.37
CA LEU A 141 -0.61 20.79 0.92
C LEU A 141 -1.86 21.29 1.65
N GLN A 142 -3.04 21.17 1.04
CA GLN A 142 -4.30 21.55 1.68
C GLN A 142 -4.59 20.72 2.93
N THR A 143 -4.31 19.41 2.89
CA THR A 143 -4.47 18.54 4.05
C THR A 143 -3.57 18.99 5.21
N ALA A 144 -2.33 19.28 4.93
CA ALA A 144 -1.36 19.74 5.93
C ALA A 144 -1.79 21.10 6.53
N LEU A 145 -2.19 22.05 5.69
CA LEU A 145 -2.66 23.36 6.14
C LEU A 145 -3.93 23.26 7.00
N ASN A 146 -4.89 22.45 6.59
CA ASN A 146 -6.15 22.27 7.31
C ASN A 146 -5.95 21.59 8.67
N ASN A 147 -4.93 20.78 8.83
CA ASN A 147 -4.58 20.10 10.09
C ASN A 147 -3.53 20.86 10.91
N GLY A 148 -3.07 22.02 10.45
CA GLY A 148 -2.08 22.82 11.16
C GLY A 148 -0.71 22.16 11.27
N CYS A 149 -0.37 21.27 10.32
CA CYS A 149 0.92 20.60 10.29
C CYS A 149 2.05 21.62 10.07
N GLY A 150 3.09 21.54 10.90
CA GLY A 150 4.33 22.29 10.70
C GLY A 150 5.13 21.74 9.52
N GLN A 151 6.08 22.52 9.02
CA GLN A 151 6.91 22.11 7.88
C GLN A 151 7.77 20.88 8.21
N ASP A 152 8.17 20.70 9.44
CA ASP A 152 8.92 19.54 9.95
C ASP A 152 8.07 18.26 10.09
N GLU A 153 6.75 18.41 10.08
CA GLU A 153 5.79 17.30 10.12
C GLU A 153 5.39 16.79 8.72
N LEU A 154 5.76 17.53 7.68
CA LEU A 154 5.51 17.10 6.30
C LEU A 154 6.37 15.89 5.93
N PRO A 155 5.87 14.97 5.05
CA PRO A 155 6.67 13.85 4.58
C PRO A 155 7.88 14.35 3.80
N GLN A 156 9.07 13.91 4.20
CA GLN A 156 10.33 14.27 3.53
C GLN A 156 10.51 13.56 2.18
N ASN A 157 9.81 12.44 2.01
CA ASN A 157 9.89 11.63 0.81
C ASN A 157 8.48 11.30 0.32
N ILE A 158 8.26 11.46 -0.97
CA ILE A 158 7.05 10.99 -1.66
C ILE A 158 7.48 9.92 -2.65
N ILE A 159 6.94 8.70 -2.49
CA ILE A 159 7.22 7.57 -3.37
C ILE A 159 6.01 7.35 -4.26
N VAL A 160 6.13 7.67 -5.54
CA VAL A 160 5.09 7.42 -6.54
C VAL A 160 5.30 6.03 -7.13
N ILE A 161 4.27 5.19 -7.05
CA ILE A 161 4.28 3.82 -7.53
C ILE A 161 3.22 3.71 -8.63
N SER A 162 3.67 3.73 -9.88
CA SER A 162 2.85 3.79 -11.10
C SER A 162 3.57 3.10 -12.24
N ASP A 163 2.82 2.69 -13.26
CA ASP A 163 3.37 2.25 -14.56
C ASP A 163 3.78 3.42 -15.46
N MET A 164 3.68 4.66 -14.95
CA MET A 164 4.05 5.90 -15.63
C MET A 164 3.14 6.27 -16.83
N GLU A 165 2.00 5.61 -17.00
CA GLU A 165 0.99 6.02 -17.98
C GLU A 165 0.18 7.21 -17.43
N PHE A 166 0.82 8.37 -17.35
CA PHE A 166 0.17 9.60 -16.90
C PHE A 166 -0.64 10.25 -18.03
N ASP A 167 -1.77 10.85 -17.68
CA ASP A 167 -2.47 11.70 -18.61
C ASP A 167 -1.56 12.84 -19.08
N ALA A 168 -1.65 13.17 -20.36
CA ALA A 168 -1.02 14.36 -20.86
C ALA A 168 -1.55 15.56 -20.05
N ALA A 169 -0.64 16.29 -19.41
CA ALA A 169 -0.99 17.51 -18.73
C ALA A 169 -1.68 18.42 -19.76
N THR A 170 -2.98 18.61 -19.62
CA THR A 170 -3.70 19.60 -20.43
C THR A 170 -3.22 20.96 -19.95
N SER A 171 -2.38 21.57 -20.79
CA SER A 171 -1.99 22.98 -20.71
C SER A 171 -3.19 23.90 -20.75
#